data_9e34f3ab6538fb7267dbfbf5e1297813
#
_entry.id   9e34f3ab6538fb7267dbfbf5e1297813
#
_cell.length_a   1.000
_cell.length_b   1.000
_cell.length_c   1.000
_cell.angle_alpha   90.00
_cell.angle_beta   90.00
_cell.angle_gamma   90.00
#
_symmetry.space_group_name_H-M   'P 1'
#
loop_
_entity.id
_entity.type
_entity.pdbx_description
1 polymer ?
#
loop_
_entity_poly.entity_id
_entity_poly.type
_entity_poly.pdbx_seq_one_letter_code
_entity_poly.pdbx_strand_id
1 'polypeptide(L)'
;MIGILLNDTAYEQDIRELLMAFYPGETFVHEKQDDVDFYVEGTCSQNADETKFGLKITDPAGTVADEAVFPIDYDVRLNAKTTIKKELYGMLKKRTGKELPWGTLTGIRPTKIAMTRLDQGEDEEIIRSFMRDMYLTSKEKIDLSVEVAKRERELLSHIDYETGYSLYVGIPFCPTTCLYCSFTSYPIGAWEKKVHLYLEALFKELDYVAEKMKGRTLDTVYFGGGTPTSLKAEELDALLTKIENTFDLSKVQEFTVEAGRPDSITEDKFKVLRAHNISRISINPQTMKQATLDLIGRHHTVDMVKEKFRMARDLGFDNINMDLIIGLPEEDIDDVRSTMEQVRELAPDSVTVHSLAIKRAARLNIFKERYANLKIQNTQEMIDLTAKYAREMGLEPYYLYRQKNMAGNFENVGYAAPGKACIYNILIMEEKQTIVACGAGTTTKVTFPAENRLERAENVKDVASYIERIDEMIDRKEKLLSKLV
;
A
#
# COMPACT_ATOMS: atom_id res chain seq x y z
N MET A 1 14.43 21.63 11.61
CA MET A 1 15.26 20.38 11.59
C MET A 1 15.36 19.79 12.98
N ILE A 2 15.52 18.45 13.09
CA ILE A 2 15.65 17.75 14.38
C ILE A 2 16.99 17.00 14.40
N GLY A 3 17.75 17.16 15.49
CA GLY A 3 19.00 16.45 15.69
C GLY A 3 18.80 15.11 16.38
N ILE A 4 19.51 14.06 15.94
CA ILE A 4 19.55 12.74 16.58
C ILE A 4 21.01 12.42 16.89
N LEU A 5 21.36 12.45 18.17
CA LEU A 5 22.74 12.26 18.65
C LEU A 5 22.79 11.00 19.51
N LEU A 6 23.35 9.93 18.98
CA LEU A 6 23.42 8.63 19.65
C LEU A 6 24.85 8.14 19.78
N ASN A 7 25.20 7.57 20.93
CA ASN A 7 26.45 6.84 21.10
C ASN A 7 26.36 5.39 20.57
N ASP A 8 25.15 4.84 20.45
CA ASP A 8 24.87 3.57 19.80
C ASP A 8 23.85 3.78 18.68
N THR A 9 24.29 3.65 17.42
CA THR A 9 23.47 3.88 16.22
C THR A 9 22.50 2.72 15.91
N ALA A 10 22.54 1.63 16.66
CA ALA A 10 21.67 0.47 16.46
C ALA A 10 20.18 0.83 16.54
N TYR A 11 19.82 1.88 17.29
CA TYR A 11 18.43 2.31 17.49
C TYR A 11 18.07 3.59 16.71
N GLU A 12 18.98 4.14 15.90
CA GLU A 12 18.77 5.39 15.15
C GLU A 12 17.50 5.33 14.28
N GLN A 13 17.37 4.27 13.51
CA GLN A 13 16.21 4.07 12.60
C GLN A 13 14.89 4.05 13.38
N ASP A 14 14.86 3.37 14.55
CA ASP A 14 13.64 3.23 15.36
C ASP A 14 13.23 4.58 15.97
N ILE A 15 14.20 5.38 16.44
CA ILE A 15 14.02 6.74 16.99
C ILE A 15 13.55 7.68 15.87
N ARG A 16 14.23 7.70 14.74
CA ARG A 16 13.90 8.53 13.59
C ARG A 16 12.50 8.28 13.05
N GLU A 17 12.10 6.99 12.90
CA GLU A 17 10.76 6.65 12.43
C GLU A 17 9.66 7.16 13.37
N LEU A 18 9.90 7.16 14.69
CA LEU A 18 8.95 7.72 15.65
C LEU A 18 8.91 9.24 15.58
N LEU A 19 10.06 9.90 15.45
CA LEU A 19 10.13 11.34 15.25
C LEU A 19 9.42 11.77 13.96
N MET A 20 9.61 11.05 12.85
CA MET A 20 8.90 11.31 11.60
C MET A 20 7.37 11.20 11.75
N ALA A 21 6.89 10.35 12.65
CA ALA A 21 5.45 10.22 12.90
C ALA A 21 4.89 11.42 13.67
N PHE A 22 5.65 12.00 14.62
CA PHE A 22 5.27 13.21 15.34
C PHE A 22 5.49 14.50 14.53
N TYR A 23 6.55 14.52 13.73
CA TYR A 23 7.01 15.68 12.94
C TYR A 23 7.14 15.30 11.46
N PRO A 24 6.02 15.12 10.75
CA PRO A 24 6.05 14.74 9.34
C PRO A 24 6.65 15.86 8.48
N GLY A 25 7.54 15.47 7.57
CA GLY A 25 8.21 16.40 6.65
C GLY A 25 9.50 17.05 7.19
N GLU A 26 9.84 16.81 8.47
CA GLU A 26 11.09 17.34 9.04
C GLU A 26 12.32 16.61 8.51
N THR A 27 13.43 17.35 8.48
CA THR A 27 14.76 16.82 8.17
C THR A 27 15.52 16.48 9.44
N PHE A 28 16.37 15.44 9.35
CA PHE A 28 17.13 14.94 10.50
C PHE A 28 18.63 15.10 10.26
N VAL A 29 19.34 15.50 11.30
CA VAL A 29 20.80 15.68 11.31
C VAL A 29 21.41 14.88 12.47
N HIS A 30 22.68 14.46 12.31
CA HIS A 30 23.37 13.60 13.26
C HIS A 30 24.56 14.30 13.93
N GLU A 31 24.69 15.59 13.69
CA GLU A 31 25.73 16.45 14.26
C GLU A 31 25.10 17.72 14.79
N LYS A 32 25.79 18.41 15.74
CA LYS A 32 25.33 19.68 16.24
C LYS A 32 25.46 20.76 15.16
N GLN A 33 24.37 21.51 14.93
CA GLN A 33 24.25 22.57 13.93
C GLN A 33 23.41 23.72 14.49
N ASP A 34 23.52 24.90 13.89
CA ASP A 34 22.86 26.11 14.41
C ASP A 34 21.35 26.16 14.14
N ASP A 35 20.87 25.56 13.04
CA ASP A 35 19.47 25.63 12.60
C ASP A 35 18.59 24.42 13.03
N VAL A 36 18.86 23.88 14.20
CA VAL A 36 18.11 22.73 14.75
C VAL A 36 17.11 23.21 15.80
N ASP A 37 15.87 22.72 15.71
CA ASP A 37 14.80 23.07 16.66
C ASP A 37 15.01 22.43 18.03
N PHE A 38 15.49 21.20 18.05
CA PHE A 38 15.87 20.45 19.25
C PHE A 38 16.66 19.20 18.89
N TYR A 39 17.35 18.65 19.88
CA TYR A 39 18.07 17.37 19.78
C TYR A 39 17.37 16.29 20.59
N VAL A 40 17.37 15.06 20.04
CA VAL A 40 17.13 13.82 20.78
C VAL A 40 18.49 13.15 20.97
N GLU A 41 18.96 13.11 22.20
CA GLU A 41 20.22 12.49 22.57
C GLU A 41 19.96 11.13 23.21
N GLY A 42 20.63 10.08 22.73
CA GLY A 42 20.51 8.73 23.26
C GLY A 42 21.88 8.20 23.70
N THR A 43 21.95 7.66 24.92
CA THR A 43 23.18 7.10 25.47
C THR A 43 22.91 5.70 25.98
N CYS A 44 23.52 4.70 25.33
CA CYS A 44 23.56 3.32 25.82
C CYS A 44 24.78 3.15 26.73
N SER A 45 24.55 2.66 27.94
CA SER A 45 25.59 2.35 28.92
C SER A 45 25.43 0.93 29.43
N GLN A 46 26.49 0.13 29.30
CA GLN A 46 26.56 -1.25 29.79
C GLN A 46 27.41 -1.34 31.05
N ASN A 47 26.86 -1.91 32.10
CA ASN A 47 27.57 -2.34 33.29
C ASN A 47 27.52 -3.86 33.38
N ALA A 48 28.27 -4.46 34.31
CA ALA A 48 28.37 -5.94 34.45
C ALA A 48 26.99 -6.61 34.62
N ASP A 49 26.03 -5.97 35.25
CA ASP A 49 24.74 -6.54 35.63
C ASP A 49 23.53 -5.99 34.83
N GLU A 50 23.68 -4.86 34.14
CA GLU A 50 22.55 -4.18 33.52
C GLU A 50 22.98 -3.25 32.37
N THR A 51 22.18 -3.24 31.30
CA THR A 51 22.30 -2.23 30.25
C THR A 51 21.20 -1.18 30.41
N LYS A 52 21.59 0.10 30.48
CA LYS A 52 20.69 1.24 30.57
C LYS A 52 20.74 2.09 29.31
N PHE A 53 19.59 2.65 28.95
CA PHE A 53 19.47 3.62 27.90
C PHE A 53 18.99 4.96 28.49
N GLY A 54 19.75 6.03 28.24
CA GLY A 54 19.39 7.40 28.60
C GLY A 54 18.85 8.11 27.37
N LEU A 55 17.68 8.72 27.48
CA LEU A 55 17.12 9.62 26.49
C LEU A 55 17.06 11.04 27.04
N LYS A 56 17.42 12.04 26.23
CA LYS A 56 17.26 13.45 26.54
C LYS A 56 16.71 14.20 25.34
N ILE A 57 15.84 15.16 25.60
CA ILE A 57 15.44 16.18 24.62
C ILE A 57 16.07 17.50 25.07
N THR A 58 16.94 18.06 24.23
CA THR A 58 17.66 19.30 24.54
C THR A 58 17.35 20.36 23.48
N ASP A 59 17.34 21.63 23.91
CA ASP A 59 17.32 22.76 22.98
C ASP A 59 18.69 22.96 22.30
N PRO A 60 18.80 23.82 21.28
CA PRO A 60 20.10 24.12 20.64
C PRO A 60 21.16 24.68 21.57
N ALA A 61 20.75 25.33 22.67
CA ALA A 61 21.65 25.87 23.69
C ALA A 61 22.13 24.80 24.69
N GLY A 62 21.59 23.57 24.58
CA GLY A 62 21.95 22.45 25.46
C GLY A 62 21.12 22.35 26.73
N THR A 63 20.05 23.15 26.88
CA THR A 63 19.14 23.04 28.02
C THR A 63 18.28 21.78 27.90
N VAL A 64 18.27 20.96 28.94
CA VAL A 64 17.47 19.74 28.96
C VAL A 64 15.99 20.08 29.19
N ALA A 65 15.14 19.76 28.20
CA ALA A 65 13.69 19.94 28.27
C ALA A 65 13.00 18.75 28.90
N ASP A 66 13.51 17.54 28.65
CA ASP A 66 13.01 16.27 29.22
C ASP A 66 14.11 15.22 29.21
N GLU A 67 14.14 14.33 30.22
CA GLU A 67 15.11 13.24 30.29
C GLU A 67 14.57 12.02 31.02
N ALA A 68 15.01 10.83 30.60
CA ALA A 68 14.76 9.57 31.28
C ALA A 68 15.96 8.63 31.14
N VAL A 69 16.17 7.80 32.16
CA VAL A 69 17.15 6.70 32.15
C VAL A 69 16.43 5.45 32.60
N PHE A 70 16.48 4.40 31.78
CA PHE A 70 15.72 3.18 32.01
C PHE A 70 16.51 1.93 31.58
N PRO A 71 16.25 0.77 32.16
CA PRO A 71 16.88 -0.48 31.74
C PRO A 71 16.34 -0.93 30.39
N ILE A 72 17.21 -1.55 29.59
CA ILE A 72 16.84 -2.20 28.34
C ILE A 72 17.40 -3.63 28.30
N ASP A 73 16.65 -4.53 27.68
CA ASP A 73 17.11 -5.89 27.34
C ASP A 73 17.91 -5.82 26.03
N TYR A 74 19.21 -5.57 26.16
CA TYR A 74 20.08 -5.35 24.99
C TYR A 74 20.22 -6.60 24.11
N ASP A 75 20.12 -7.80 24.71
CA ASP A 75 20.24 -9.08 23.99
C ASP A 75 19.01 -9.39 23.16
N VAL A 76 17.84 -8.83 23.53
CA VAL A 76 16.60 -8.97 22.78
C VAL A 76 16.22 -7.64 22.13
N ARG A 77 16.76 -7.41 20.93
CA ARG A 77 16.57 -6.14 20.19
C ARG A 77 15.09 -5.66 20.14
N LEU A 78 14.14 -6.60 20.03
CA LEU A 78 12.71 -6.25 19.98
C LEU A 78 12.26 -5.57 21.28
N ASN A 79 12.68 -6.11 22.43
CA ASN A 79 12.34 -5.57 23.75
C ASN A 79 13.00 -4.19 23.95
N ALA A 80 14.31 -4.09 23.66
CA ALA A 80 15.06 -2.85 23.80
C ALA A 80 14.44 -1.72 22.97
N LYS A 81 14.23 -1.93 21.66
CA LYS A 81 13.63 -0.91 20.80
C LYS A 81 12.21 -0.52 21.22
N THR A 82 11.42 -1.47 21.70
CA THR A 82 10.05 -1.19 22.16
C THR A 82 10.07 -0.28 23.38
N THR A 83 10.95 -0.58 24.36
CA THR A 83 11.12 0.25 25.56
C THR A 83 11.60 1.65 25.19
N ILE A 84 12.66 1.78 24.36
CA ILE A 84 13.17 3.08 23.90
C ILE A 84 12.07 3.90 23.20
N LYS A 85 11.31 3.27 22.30
CA LYS A 85 10.22 3.95 21.59
C LYS A 85 9.07 4.38 22.53
N LYS A 86 8.75 3.60 23.57
CA LYS A 86 7.72 3.97 24.55
C LYS A 86 8.13 5.20 25.36
N GLU A 87 9.36 5.24 25.86
CA GLU A 87 9.89 6.37 26.60
C GLU A 87 9.93 7.63 25.72
N LEU A 88 10.50 7.51 24.51
CA LEU A 88 10.53 8.62 23.57
C LEU A 88 9.11 9.09 23.19
N TYR A 89 8.16 8.18 23.01
CA TYR A 89 6.76 8.52 22.73
C TYR A 89 6.17 9.36 23.86
N GLY A 90 6.40 8.98 25.12
CA GLY A 90 5.93 9.75 26.30
C GLY A 90 6.48 11.18 26.30
N MET A 91 7.78 11.36 26.05
CA MET A 91 8.42 12.68 25.94
C MET A 91 7.84 13.51 24.79
N LEU A 92 7.67 12.90 23.60
CA LEU A 92 7.15 13.59 22.42
C LEU A 92 5.66 13.94 22.57
N LYS A 93 4.86 13.06 23.17
CA LYS A 93 3.45 13.35 23.54
C LYS A 93 3.36 14.56 24.47
N LYS A 94 4.17 14.60 25.53
CA LYS A 94 4.25 15.72 26.47
C LYS A 94 4.65 17.02 25.79
N ARG A 95 5.63 16.98 24.88
CA ARG A 95 6.13 18.14 24.14
C ARG A 95 5.14 18.69 23.12
N THR A 96 4.42 17.81 22.42
CA THR A 96 3.57 18.19 21.27
C THR A 96 2.08 18.26 21.60
N GLY A 97 1.64 17.64 22.69
CA GLY A 97 0.23 17.42 22.99
C GLY A 97 -0.47 16.43 22.04
N LYS A 98 0.27 15.78 21.11
CA LYS A 98 -0.28 14.86 20.12
C LYS A 98 -0.28 13.43 20.62
N GLU A 99 -1.31 12.68 20.25
CA GLU A 99 -1.37 11.23 20.39
C GLU A 99 -1.39 10.61 18.98
N LEU A 100 -0.57 9.58 18.77
CA LEU A 100 -0.57 8.84 17.51
C LEU A 100 -1.49 7.64 17.65
N PRO A 101 -2.48 7.44 16.75
CA PRO A 101 -3.43 6.33 16.85
C PRO A 101 -2.78 4.95 16.89
N TRP A 102 -1.67 4.78 16.16
CA TRP A 102 -0.86 3.56 16.15
C TRP A 102 0.21 3.50 17.23
N GLY A 103 0.24 4.48 18.13
CA GLY A 103 1.24 4.56 19.20
C GLY A 103 2.67 4.54 18.65
N THR A 104 3.48 3.62 19.15
CA THR A 104 4.88 3.43 18.75
C THR A 104 5.06 2.58 17.48
N LEU A 105 3.98 2.04 16.92
CA LEU A 105 4.04 1.24 15.68
C LEU A 105 4.30 2.14 14.48
N THR A 106 5.45 1.99 13.85
CA THR A 106 5.86 2.72 12.64
C THR A 106 5.97 1.81 11.41
N GLY A 107 5.79 0.50 11.59
CA GLY A 107 5.84 -0.50 10.54
C GLY A 107 4.67 -0.41 9.55
N ILE A 108 4.89 -1.00 8.35
CA ILE A 108 3.91 -0.95 7.26
C ILE A 108 2.75 -1.93 7.42
N ARG A 109 2.88 -2.96 8.28
CA ARG A 109 1.88 -4.02 8.49
C ARG A 109 1.57 -4.19 9.98
N PRO A 110 0.80 -3.29 10.60
CA PRO A 110 0.48 -3.40 12.01
C PRO A 110 -0.43 -4.61 12.33
N THR A 111 -1.25 -5.06 11.37
CA THR A 111 -2.09 -6.27 11.45
C THR A 111 -1.30 -7.57 11.64
N LYS A 112 -0.04 -7.60 11.18
CA LYS A 112 0.83 -8.79 11.34
C LYS A 112 0.98 -9.22 12.80
N ILE A 113 0.92 -8.29 13.75
CA ILE A 113 1.01 -8.58 15.19
C ILE A 113 -0.21 -9.39 15.62
N ALA A 114 -1.41 -8.92 15.28
CA ALA A 114 -2.65 -9.62 15.59
C ALA A 114 -2.72 -10.97 14.87
N MET A 115 -2.39 -11.02 13.56
CA MET A 115 -2.39 -12.23 12.75
C MET A 115 -1.47 -13.32 13.36
N THR A 116 -0.22 -12.97 13.63
CA THR A 116 0.74 -13.94 14.18
C THR A 116 0.26 -14.54 15.50
N ARG A 117 -0.32 -13.74 16.38
CA ARG A 117 -0.81 -14.20 17.68
C ARG A 117 -2.10 -15.02 17.57
N LEU A 118 -2.99 -14.66 16.65
CA LEU A 118 -4.17 -15.47 16.31
C LEU A 118 -3.78 -16.84 15.73
N ASP A 119 -2.73 -16.88 14.89
CA ASP A 119 -2.20 -18.14 14.33
C ASP A 119 -1.56 -19.02 15.43
N GLN A 120 -1.06 -18.42 16.51
CA GLN A 120 -0.57 -19.12 17.70
C GLN A 120 -1.70 -19.55 18.65
N GLY A 121 -2.95 -19.22 18.36
CA GLY A 121 -4.11 -19.58 19.17
C GLY A 121 -4.31 -18.72 20.42
N GLU A 122 -3.68 -17.52 20.48
CA GLU A 122 -3.89 -16.62 21.62
C GLU A 122 -5.30 -16.04 21.63
N ASP A 123 -5.81 -15.79 22.83
CA ASP A 123 -7.11 -15.12 23.05
C ASP A 123 -7.08 -13.66 22.59
N GLU A 124 -8.18 -13.19 22.01
CA GLU A 124 -8.29 -11.82 21.46
C GLU A 124 -8.02 -10.74 22.54
N GLU A 125 -8.45 -10.94 23.79
CA GLU A 125 -8.22 -9.97 24.85
C GLU A 125 -6.74 -9.88 25.24
N ILE A 126 -6.03 -10.98 25.16
CA ILE A 126 -4.56 -11.01 25.35
C ILE A 126 -3.88 -10.22 24.22
N ILE A 127 -4.31 -10.43 22.96
CA ILE A 127 -3.77 -9.69 21.80
C ILE A 127 -4.03 -8.20 21.95
N ARG A 128 -5.26 -7.81 22.33
CA ARG A 128 -5.67 -6.42 22.56
C ARG A 128 -4.83 -5.75 23.64
N SER A 129 -4.69 -6.42 24.77
CA SER A 129 -3.88 -5.94 25.89
C SER A 129 -2.41 -5.79 25.49
N PHE A 130 -1.88 -6.77 24.77
CA PHE A 130 -0.51 -6.71 24.27
C PHE A 130 -0.27 -5.49 23.34
N MET A 131 -1.16 -5.24 22.37
CA MET A 131 -1.01 -4.11 21.46
C MET A 131 -1.12 -2.76 22.19
N ARG A 132 -2.04 -2.67 23.16
CA ARG A 132 -2.20 -1.49 24.01
C ARG A 132 -0.96 -1.24 24.87
N ASP A 133 -0.50 -2.27 25.59
CA ASP A 133 0.49 -2.12 26.63
C ASP A 133 1.93 -2.07 26.06
N MET A 134 2.19 -2.79 24.97
CA MET A 134 3.52 -2.82 24.34
C MET A 134 3.73 -1.69 23.32
N TYR A 135 2.68 -1.32 22.60
CA TYR A 135 2.83 -0.36 21.50
C TYR A 135 2.04 0.94 21.67
N LEU A 136 1.30 1.10 22.76
CA LEU A 136 0.47 2.27 23.04
C LEU A 136 -0.54 2.55 21.91
N THR A 137 -1.01 1.50 21.24
CA THR A 137 -1.98 1.62 20.15
C THR A 137 -3.36 1.97 20.70
N SER A 138 -4.09 2.86 20.03
CA SER A 138 -5.44 3.22 20.42
C SER A 138 -6.42 2.05 20.32
N LYS A 139 -7.51 2.10 21.10
CA LYS A 139 -8.53 1.04 21.10
C LYS A 139 -9.09 0.81 19.69
N GLU A 140 -9.39 1.87 18.95
CA GLU A 140 -9.96 1.83 17.61
C GLU A 140 -9.02 1.10 16.62
N LYS A 141 -7.71 1.37 16.71
CA LYS A 141 -6.71 0.73 15.82
C LYS A 141 -6.42 -0.72 16.24
N ILE A 142 -6.53 -1.03 17.54
CA ILE A 142 -6.47 -2.42 18.02
C ILE A 142 -7.68 -3.20 17.48
N ASP A 143 -8.89 -2.67 17.63
CA ASP A 143 -10.11 -3.29 17.14
C ASP A 143 -10.03 -3.54 15.63
N LEU A 144 -9.63 -2.53 14.86
CA LEU A 144 -9.42 -2.64 13.41
C LEU A 144 -8.37 -3.70 13.05
N SER A 145 -7.24 -3.76 13.78
CA SER A 145 -6.18 -4.75 13.52
C SER A 145 -6.65 -6.19 13.74
N VAL A 146 -7.39 -6.43 14.83
CA VAL A 146 -7.91 -7.75 15.15
C VAL A 146 -9.00 -8.16 14.15
N GLU A 147 -9.91 -7.25 13.82
CA GLU A 147 -10.98 -7.48 12.84
C GLU A 147 -10.41 -7.85 11.46
N VAL A 148 -9.45 -7.06 10.95
CA VAL A 148 -8.77 -7.33 9.67
C VAL A 148 -8.03 -8.66 9.72
N ALA A 149 -7.25 -8.93 10.76
CA ALA A 149 -6.48 -10.17 10.89
C ALA A 149 -7.39 -11.42 10.89
N LYS A 150 -8.53 -11.37 11.58
CA LYS A 150 -9.51 -12.47 11.58
C LYS A 150 -10.08 -12.70 10.17
N ARG A 151 -10.42 -11.62 9.46
CA ARG A 151 -10.99 -11.69 8.13
C ARG A 151 -9.98 -12.19 7.10
N GLU A 152 -8.75 -11.69 7.15
CA GLU A 152 -7.66 -12.19 6.31
C GLU A 152 -7.43 -13.69 6.53
N ARG A 153 -7.40 -14.13 7.79
CA ARG A 153 -7.24 -15.54 8.15
C ARG A 153 -8.38 -16.41 7.60
N GLU A 154 -9.63 -15.95 7.71
CA GLU A 154 -10.78 -16.64 7.14
C GLU A 154 -10.67 -16.76 5.62
N LEU A 155 -10.41 -15.66 4.92
CA LEU A 155 -10.30 -15.64 3.45
C LEU A 155 -9.14 -16.50 2.95
N LEU A 156 -7.98 -16.46 3.63
CA LEU A 156 -6.81 -17.23 3.25
C LEU A 156 -6.93 -18.73 3.58
N SER A 157 -7.86 -19.14 4.47
CA SER A 157 -8.06 -20.56 4.82
C SER A 157 -8.53 -21.43 3.65
N HIS A 158 -9.04 -20.81 2.59
CA HIS A 158 -9.53 -21.46 1.38
C HIS A 158 -8.52 -21.53 0.23
N ILE A 159 -7.30 -21.04 0.47
CA ILE A 159 -6.24 -20.91 -0.54
C ILE A 159 -5.02 -21.70 -0.10
N ASP A 160 -4.49 -22.54 -0.98
CA ASP A 160 -3.18 -23.15 -0.79
C ASP A 160 -2.10 -22.16 -1.23
N TYR A 161 -1.85 -21.16 -0.38
CA TYR A 161 -0.89 -20.10 -0.69
C TYR A 161 0.58 -20.55 -0.57
N GLU A 162 0.86 -21.71 0.00
CA GLU A 162 2.24 -22.22 0.13
C GLU A 162 2.75 -22.81 -1.18
N THR A 163 1.92 -23.59 -1.89
CA THR A 163 2.30 -24.24 -3.14
C THR A 163 1.77 -23.53 -4.39
N GLY A 164 0.70 -22.73 -4.25
CA GLY A 164 0.12 -21.92 -5.28
C GLY A 164 0.89 -20.61 -5.56
N TYR A 165 0.42 -19.86 -6.53
CA TYR A 165 0.94 -18.54 -6.86
C TYR A 165 -0.14 -17.61 -7.42
N SER A 166 0.17 -16.31 -7.38
CA SER A 166 -0.61 -15.28 -8.05
C SER A 166 0.16 -14.73 -9.25
N LEU A 167 -0.56 -14.40 -10.32
CA LEU A 167 0.00 -13.73 -11.50
C LEU A 167 -0.38 -12.25 -11.50
N TYR A 168 0.64 -11.38 -11.53
CA TYR A 168 0.45 -9.96 -11.72
C TYR A 168 0.87 -9.55 -13.14
N VAL A 169 0.00 -8.86 -13.86
CA VAL A 169 0.29 -8.34 -15.20
C VAL A 169 0.27 -6.81 -15.15
N GLY A 170 1.44 -6.23 -15.35
CA GLY A 170 1.62 -4.78 -15.31
C GLY A 170 1.42 -4.13 -16.67
N ILE A 171 0.51 -3.18 -16.76
CA ILE A 171 0.31 -2.33 -17.95
C ILE A 171 0.75 -0.91 -17.59
N PRO A 172 1.93 -0.45 -18.05
CA PRO A 172 2.54 0.78 -17.61
C PRO A 172 1.97 2.03 -18.29
N PHE A 173 0.78 1.95 -18.87
CA PHE A 173 0.17 3.05 -19.61
C PHE A 173 -1.00 3.66 -18.85
N CYS A 174 -1.11 5.00 -18.92
CA CYS A 174 -2.24 5.78 -18.40
C CYS A 174 -2.67 6.82 -19.44
N PRO A 175 -3.91 7.34 -19.39
CA PRO A 175 -4.29 8.50 -20.21
C PRO A 175 -3.36 9.70 -19.95
N THR A 176 -3.09 10.01 -18.68
CA THR A 176 -2.16 11.07 -18.21
C THR A 176 -1.53 10.65 -16.88
N THR A 177 -0.44 11.32 -16.48
CA THR A 177 0.21 11.09 -15.17
C THR A 177 -0.39 12.02 -14.11
N CYS A 178 -0.97 11.45 -13.07
CA CYS A 178 -1.54 12.20 -11.94
C CYS A 178 -0.43 12.85 -11.08
N LEU A 179 -0.77 13.96 -10.40
CA LEU A 179 0.15 14.74 -9.58
C LEU A 179 0.80 13.94 -8.44
N TYR A 180 0.02 13.08 -7.79
CA TYR A 180 0.44 12.27 -6.63
C TYR A 180 1.07 10.92 -7.00
N CYS A 181 0.94 10.49 -8.27
CA CYS A 181 1.33 9.14 -8.69
C CYS A 181 2.85 8.94 -8.66
N SER A 182 3.27 7.82 -8.10
CA SER A 182 4.67 7.39 -8.06
C SER A 182 4.90 6.04 -8.73
N PHE A 183 3.86 5.45 -9.30
CA PHE A 183 3.96 4.21 -10.06
C PHE A 183 4.61 4.46 -11.43
N THR A 184 5.19 3.40 -11.98
CA THR A 184 5.67 3.42 -13.36
C THR A 184 4.47 3.59 -14.30
N SER A 185 4.31 4.79 -14.85
CA SER A 185 3.21 5.10 -15.76
C SER A 185 3.65 6.08 -16.84
N TYR A 186 3.23 5.78 -18.06
CA TYR A 186 3.53 6.57 -19.26
C TYR A 186 2.23 6.99 -19.94
N PRO A 187 2.11 8.25 -20.41
CA PRO A 187 0.96 8.66 -21.21
C PRO A 187 0.84 7.80 -22.47
N ILE A 188 -0.30 7.11 -22.62
CA ILE A 188 -0.52 6.15 -23.72
C ILE A 188 -0.35 6.80 -25.11
N GLY A 189 -0.73 8.07 -25.26
CA GLY A 189 -0.58 8.79 -26.54
C GLY A 189 0.84 8.85 -27.07
N ALA A 190 1.85 8.83 -26.20
CA ALA A 190 3.26 8.77 -26.61
C ALA A 190 3.70 7.36 -27.08
N TRP A 191 2.93 6.34 -26.74
CA TRP A 191 3.27 4.94 -26.98
C TRP A 191 2.31 4.23 -27.95
N GLU A 192 1.25 4.87 -28.40
CA GLU A 192 0.17 4.27 -29.19
C GLU A 192 0.70 3.42 -30.38
N LYS A 193 1.72 3.92 -31.08
CA LYS A 193 2.34 3.21 -32.21
C LYS A 193 3.26 2.06 -31.81
N LYS A 194 3.58 1.90 -30.52
CA LYS A 194 4.54 0.93 -29.99
C LYS A 194 3.93 -0.03 -28.95
N VAL A 195 2.62 0.10 -28.66
CA VAL A 195 1.93 -0.80 -27.72
C VAL A 195 2.06 -2.25 -28.14
N HIS A 196 1.97 -2.54 -29.44
CA HIS A 196 2.14 -3.90 -29.96
C HIS A 196 3.50 -4.50 -29.59
N LEU A 197 4.60 -3.73 -29.68
CA LEU A 197 5.93 -4.19 -29.27
C LEU A 197 6.01 -4.51 -27.78
N TYR A 198 5.34 -3.70 -26.97
CA TYR A 198 5.22 -3.98 -25.53
C TYR A 198 4.47 -5.28 -25.27
N LEU A 199 3.35 -5.50 -25.97
CA LEU A 199 2.56 -6.72 -25.82
C LEU A 199 3.32 -7.96 -26.33
N GLU A 200 4.07 -7.86 -27.39
CA GLU A 200 4.95 -8.95 -27.90
C GLU A 200 5.97 -9.36 -26.82
N ALA A 201 6.67 -8.38 -26.22
CA ALA A 201 7.60 -8.63 -25.13
C ALA A 201 6.91 -9.24 -23.90
N LEU A 202 5.74 -8.71 -23.52
CA LEU A 202 4.94 -9.21 -22.41
C LEU A 202 4.47 -10.66 -22.68
N PHE A 203 4.04 -10.98 -23.90
CA PHE A 203 3.62 -12.33 -24.27
C PHE A 203 4.77 -13.33 -24.14
N LYS A 204 5.97 -12.95 -24.56
CA LYS A 204 7.17 -13.77 -24.38
C LYS A 204 7.47 -14.05 -22.90
N GLU A 205 7.32 -13.04 -22.05
CA GLU A 205 7.49 -13.19 -20.60
C GLU A 205 6.42 -14.10 -19.97
N LEU A 206 5.16 -13.95 -20.41
CA LEU A 206 4.04 -14.80 -19.96
C LEU A 206 4.23 -16.26 -20.37
N ASP A 207 4.70 -16.54 -21.61
CA ASP A 207 5.00 -17.91 -22.06
C ASP A 207 6.06 -18.58 -21.18
N TYR A 208 7.12 -17.84 -20.86
CA TYR A 208 8.16 -18.32 -19.95
C TYR A 208 7.60 -18.64 -18.56
N VAL A 209 6.80 -17.72 -18.01
CA VAL A 209 6.20 -17.89 -16.66
C VAL A 209 5.28 -19.09 -16.62
N ALA A 210 4.44 -19.28 -17.62
CA ALA A 210 3.51 -20.41 -17.68
C ALA A 210 4.24 -21.76 -17.71
N GLU A 211 5.30 -21.88 -18.51
CA GLU A 211 6.12 -23.12 -18.54
C GLU A 211 6.86 -23.34 -17.21
N LYS A 212 7.42 -22.26 -16.62
CA LYS A 212 8.16 -22.35 -15.35
C LYS A 212 7.29 -22.70 -14.16
N MET A 213 6.06 -22.20 -14.14
CA MET A 213 5.09 -22.43 -13.05
C MET A 213 4.16 -23.62 -13.28
N LYS A 214 4.43 -24.40 -14.34
CA LYS A 214 3.65 -25.58 -14.69
C LYS A 214 3.56 -26.58 -13.52
N GLY A 215 2.33 -27.03 -13.23
CA GLY A 215 2.06 -27.95 -12.12
C GLY A 215 1.78 -27.25 -10.78
N ARG A 216 1.93 -25.92 -10.69
CA ARG A 216 1.52 -25.13 -9.52
C ARG A 216 0.14 -24.52 -9.75
N THR A 217 -0.66 -24.39 -8.70
CA THR A 217 -1.98 -23.76 -8.77
C THR A 217 -1.86 -22.25 -8.93
N LEU A 218 -2.53 -21.71 -9.95
CA LEU A 218 -2.72 -20.25 -10.08
C LEU A 218 -3.99 -19.86 -9.34
N ASP A 219 -3.84 -19.13 -8.23
CA ASP A 219 -4.96 -18.75 -7.35
C ASP A 219 -5.61 -17.43 -7.75
N THR A 220 -4.82 -16.42 -8.12
CA THR A 220 -5.35 -15.11 -8.54
C THR A 220 -4.61 -14.56 -9.75
N VAL A 221 -5.32 -13.81 -10.58
CA VAL A 221 -4.76 -13.01 -11.68
C VAL A 221 -5.13 -11.54 -11.45
N TYR A 222 -4.14 -10.66 -11.51
CA TYR A 222 -4.34 -9.24 -11.28
C TYR A 222 -3.67 -8.39 -12.37
N PHE A 223 -4.47 -7.61 -13.09
CA PHE A 223 -3.99 -6.63 -14.06
C PHE A 223 -3.99 -5.24 -13.42
N GLY A 224 -2.83 -4.63 -13.34
CA GLY A 224 -2.65 -3.31 -12.74
C GLY A 224 -1.46 -2.55 -13.33
N GLY A 225 -0.88 -1.67 -12.53
CA GLY A 225 0.30 -0.86 -12.88
C GLY A 225 -0.03 0.60 -13.14
N GLY A 226 -0.24 0.97 -14.40
CA GLY A 226 -0.81 2.25 -14.80
C GLY A 226 -2.33 2.15 -14.81
N THR A 227 -2.88 1.89 -15.99
CA THR A 227 -4.32 1.69 -16.19
C THR A 227 -4.51 0.68 -17.33
N PRO A 228 -4.82 -0.59 -17.05
CA PRO A 228 -5.00 -1.62 -18.08
C PRO A 228 -5.98 -1.26 -19.19
N THR A 229 -7.05 -0.56 -18.85
CA THR A 229 -8.03 -0.05 -19.83
C THR A 229 -7.53 1.12 -20.69
N SER A 230 -6.26 1.54 -20.55
CA SER A 230 -5.61 2.41 -21.53
C SER A 230 -5.35 1.68 -22.86
N LEU A 231 -5.24 0.36 -22.85
CA LEU A 231 -5.18 -0.46 -24.05
C LEU A 231 -6.49 -0.32 -24.86
N LYS A 232 -6.42 -0.51 -26.18
CA LYS A 232 -7.60 -0.62 -27.03
C LYS A 232 -8.36 -1.92 -26.72
N ALA A 233 -9.62 -2.00 -27.12
CA ALA A 233 -10.43 -3.19 -26.86
C ALA A 233 -9.81 -4.46 -27.48
N GLU A 234 -9.29 -4.37 -28.69
CA GLU A 234 -8.64 -5.46 -29.40
C GLU A 234 -7.31 -5.88 -28.76
N GLU A 235 -6.56 -4.92 -28.22
CA GLU A 235 -5.30 -5.17 -27.50
C GLU A 235 -5.57 -5.86 -26.16
N LEU A 236 -6.61 -5.42 -25.46
CA LEU A 236 -7.06 -6.01 -24.19
C LEU A 236 -7.57 -7.43 -24.41
N ASP A 237 -8.39 -7.66 -25.45
CA ASP A 237 -8.90 -8.97 -25.86
C ASP A 237 -7.75 -9.94 -26.19
N ALA A 238 -6.78 -9.48 -26.99
CA ALA A 238 -5.61 -10.29 -27.33
C ALA A 238 -4.79 -10.69 -26.10
N LEU A 239 -4.62 -9.78 -25.13
CA LEU A 239 -3.89 -10.06 -23.89
C LEU A 239 -4.65 -11.04 -23.00
N LEU A 240 -5.97 -10.88 -22.85
CA LEU A 240 -6.80 -11.80 -22.07
C LEU A 240 -6.87 -13.19 -22.71
N THR A 241 -7.05 -13.26 -24.03
CA THR A 241 -6.96 -14.50 -24.81
C THR A 241 -5.61 -15.19 -24.63
N LYS A 242 -4.51 -14.41 -24.59
CA LYS A 242 -3.16 -14.95 -24.31
C LYS A 242 -3.11 -15.61 -22.93
N ILE A 243 -3.65 -14.98 -21.90
CA ILE A 243 -3.70 -15.55 -20.54
C ILE A 243 -4.50 -16.85 -20.53
N GLU A 244 -5.71 -16.87 -21.10
CA GLU A 244 -6.59 -18.05 -21.14
C GLU A 244 -5.97 -19.24 -21.88
N ASN A 245 -5.23 -18.98 -22.96
CA ASN A 245 -4.58 -20.02 -23.74
C ASN A 245 -3.25 -20.52 -23.13
N THR A 246 -2.68 -19.79 -22.17
CA THR A 246 -1.34 -20.03 -21.67
C THR A 246 -1.34 -20.59 -20.25
N PHE A 247 -2.32 -20.20 -19.42
CA PHE A 247 -2.43 -20.60 -18.00
C PHE A 247 -3.66 -21.45 -17.75
N ASP A 248 -3.56 -22.38 -16.79
CA ASP A 248 -4.73 -23.10 -16.29
C ASP A 248 -5.49 -22.21 -15.30
N LEU A 249 -6.61 -21.65 -15.74
CA LEU A 249 -7.47 -20.78 -14.95
C LEU A 249 -8.54 -21.55 -14.14
N SER A 250 -8.57 -22.88 -14.20
CA SER A 250 -9.65 -23.69 -13.59
C SER A 250 -9.73 -23.57 -12.07
N LYS A 251 -8.64 -23.15 -11.41
CA LYS A 251 -8.53 -22.94 -9.96
C LYS A 251 -8.47 -21.48 -9.55
N VAL A 252 -8.47 -20.56 -10.51
CA VAL A 252 -8.40 -19.11 -10.24
C VAL A 252 -9.65 -18.67 -9.49
N GLN A 253 -9.46 -18.16 -8.28
CA GLN A 253 -10.54 -17.68 -7.41
C GLN A 253 -10.90 -16.23 -7.68
N GLU A 254 -9.94 -15.44 -8.19
CA GLU A 254 -10.12 -14.02 -8.48
C GLU A 254 -9.33 -13.63 -9.73
N PHE A 255 -10.03 -13.01 -10.69
CA PHE A 255 -9.41 -12.33 -11.82
C PHE A 255 -9.81 -10.87 -11.81
N THR A 256 -8.88 -10.01 -11.36
CA THR A 256 -9.10 -8.57 -11.23
C THR A 256 -8.44 -7.82 -12.38
N VAL A 257 -9.14 -6.84 -12.95
CA VAL A 257 -8.62 -5.87 -13.92
C VAL A 257 -8.90 -4.45 -13.42
N GLU A 258 -7.85 -3.65 -13.24
CA GLU A 258 -8.01 -2.24 -12.92
C GLU A 258 -8.51 -1.46 -14.15
N ALA A 259 -9.77 -1.05 -14.12
CA ALA A 259 -10.33 -0.04 -15.02
C ALA A 259 -10.23 1.35 -14.35
N GLY A 260 -9.10 1.61 -13.70
CA GLY A 260 -8.90 2.62 -12.66
C GLY A 260 -9.18 4.07 -13.06
N ARG A 261 -9.21 4.39 -14.37
CA ARG A 261 -9.46 5.74 -14.88
C ARG A 261 -10.73 5.78 -15.72
N PRO A 262 -11.79 6.51 -15.29
CA PRO A 262 -13.04 6.64 -16.06
C PRO A 262 -12.85 7.10 -17.51
N ASP A 263 -11.88 8.00 -17.76
CA ASP A 263 -11.53 8.50 -19.10
C ASP A 263 -10.84 7.45 -20.00
N SER A 264 -10.47 6.28 -19.49
CA SER A 264 -9.96 5.16 -20.27
C SER A 264 -11.00 4.09 -20.60
N ILE A 265 -12.21 4.19 -20.01
CA ILE A 265 -13.26 3.18 -20.08
C ILE A 265 -14.17 3.44 -21.29
N THR A 266 -14.37 2.40 -22.10
CA THR A 266 -15.41 2.37 -23.14
C THR A 266 -16.30 1.14 -22.96
N GLU A 267 -17.50 1.16 -23.54
CA GLU A 267 -18.43 0.02 -23.49
C GLU A 267 -17.81 -1.23 -24.11
N ASP A 268 -17.10 -1.11 -25.23
CA ASP A 268 -16.45 -2.23 -25.90
C ASP A 268 -15.39 -2.89 -25.01
N LYS A 269 -14.59 -2.12 -24.27
CA LYS A 269 -13.63 -2.67 -23.32
C LYS A 269 -14.32 -3.44 -22.20
N PHE A 270 -15.42 -2.93 -21.67
CA PHE A 270 -16.20 -3.65 -20.67
C PHE A 270 -16.83 -4.93 -21.23
N LYS A 271 -17.31 -4.91 -22.48
CA LYS A 271 -17.78 -6.12 -23.17
C LYS A 271 -16.67 -7.17 -23.31
N VAL A 272 -15.45 -6.76 -23.65
CA VAL A 272 -14.28 -7.63 -23.68
C VAL A 272 -14.02 -8.23 -22.28
N LEU A 273 -13.95 -7.42 -21.22
CA LEU A 273 -13.75 -7.93 -19.87
C LEU A 273 -14.84 -8.93 -19.45
N ARG A 274 -16.10 -8.69 -19.84
CA ARG A 274 -17.20 -9.63 -19.56
C ARG A 274 -17.09 -10.92 -20.35
N ALA A 275 -16.67 -10.85 -21.63
CA ALA A 275 -16.48 -12.03 -22.47
C ALA A 275 -15.41 -12.98 -21.90
N HIS A 276 -14.38 -12.41 -21.24
CA HIS A 276 -13.31 -13.15 -20.57
C HIS A 276 -13.59 -13.46 -19.08
N ASN A 277 -14.84 -13.36 -18.63
CA ASN A 277 -15.27 -13.69 -17.27
C ASN A 277 -14.46 -13.02 -16.16
N ILE A 278 -14.02 -11.76 -16.38
CA ILE A 278 -13.33 -11.00 -15.33
C ILE A 278 -14.24 -10.87 -14.11
N SER A 279 -13.79 -11.37 -12.97
CA SER A 279 -14.60 -11.49 -11.76
C SER A 279 -14.66 -10.18 -10.94
N ARG A 280 -13.67 -9.30 -11.10
CA ARG A 280 -13.57 -8.04 -10.35
C ARG A 280 -12.95 -6.95 -11.20
N ILE A 281 -13.51 -5.74 -11.11
CA ILE A 281 -12.92 -4.54 -11.71
C ILE A 281 -12.79 -3.43 -10.67
N SER A 282 -11.97 -2.41 -10.96
CA SER A 282 -11.95 -1.20 -10.17
C SER A 282 -12.24 0.03 -11.04
N ILE A 283 -13.09 0.94 -10.55
CA ILE A 283 -13.34 2.25 -11.14
C ILE A 283 -12.97 3.29 -10.08
N ASN A 284 -11.82 3.96 -10.26
CA ASN A 284 -11.18 4.70 -9.18
C ASN A 284 -11.37 6.21 -9.34
N PRO A 285 -12.34 6.84 -8.67
CA PRO A 285 -12.53 8.29 -8.72
C PRO A 285 -11.41 9.05 -8.02
N GLN A 286 -10.88 8.51 -6.95
CA GLN A 286 -9.99 9.12 -5.96
C GLN A 286 -10.69 10.17 -5.09
N THR A 287 -11.53 11.01 -5.66
CA THR A 287 -12.44 11.97 -5.04
C THR A 287 -13.63 12.23 -5.97
N MET A 288 -14.74 12.73 -5.43
CA MET A 288 -15.91 13.18 -6.18
C MET A 288 -16.02 14.72 -6.18
N LYS A 289 -14.90 15.44 -5.98
CA LYS A 289 -14.77 16.88 -6.09
C LYS A 289 -14.09 17.26 -7.40
N GLN A 290 -14.82 17.88 -8.35
CA GLN A 290 -14.29 18.20 -9.67
C GLN A 290 -13.04 19.08 -9.64
N ALA A 291 -13.03 20.11 -8.81
CA ALA A 291 -11.88 21.02 -8.70
C ALA A 291 -10.60 20.28 -8.27
N THR A 292 -10.72 19.29 -7.39
CA THR A 292 -9.58 18.46 -6.98
C THR A 292 -9.14 17.53 -8.11
N LEU A 293 -10.07 16.91 -8.86
CA LEU A 293 -9.74 16.09 -10.03
C LEU A 293 -8.92 16.88 -11.05
N ASP A 294 -9.33 18.09 -11.35
CA ASP A 294 -8.63 19.00 -12.27
C ASP A 294 -7.23 19.36 -11.74
N LEU A 295 -7.13 19.68 -10.46
CA LEU A 295 -5.87 20.02 -9.79
C LEU A 295 -4.84 18.86 -9.83
N ILE A 296 -5.30 17.64 -9.58
CA ILE A 296 -4.41 16.45 -9.56
C ILE A 296 -4.14 15.87 -10.96
N GLY A 297 -4.65 16.51 -12.03
CA GLY A 297 -4.40 16.13 -13.42
C GLY A 297 -5.17 14.90 -13.89
N ARG A 298 -6.38 14.70 -13.36
CA ARG A 298 -7.33 13.69 -13.84
C ARG A 298 -8.38 14.39 -14.71
N HIS A 299 -8.40 14.07 -16.01
CA HIS A 299 -9.23 14.77 -17.00
C HIS A 299 -10.63 14.18 -17.17
N HIS A 300 -11.13 13.39 -16.21
CA HIS A 300 -12.51 12.94 -16.19
C HIS A 300 -13.36 13.79 -15.27
N THR A 301 -14.66 13.78 -15.50
CA THR A 301 -15.62 14.45 -14.63
C THR A 301 -16.22 13.49 -13.62
N VAL A 302 -16.80 14.05 -12.55
CA VAL A 302 -17.57 13.28 -11.56
C VAL A 302 -18.74 12.55 -12.23
N ASP A 303 -19.43 13.21 -13.19
CA ASP A 303 -20.51 12.60 -13.96
C ASP A 303 -20.03 11.41 -14.79
N MET A 304 -18.83 11.50 -15.37
CA MET A 304 -18.22 10.38 -16.09
C MET A 304 -17.97 9.18 -15.15
N VAL A 305 -17.54 9.40 -13.90
CA VAL A 305 -17.42 8.32 -12.92
C VAL A 305 -18.76 7.60 -12.74
N LYS A 306 -19.83 8.38 -12.50
CA LYS A 306 -21.19 7.86 -12.31
C LYS A 306 -21.69 7.11 -13.54
N GLU A 307 -21.43 7.66 -14.73
CA GLU A 307 -21.79 7.04 -16.03
C GLU A 307 -21.08 5.69 -16.21
N LYS A 308 -19.75 5.65 -16.02
CA LYS A 308 -18.97 4.41 -16.21
C LYS A 308 -19.30 3.34 -15.17
N PHE A 309 -19.59 3.77 -13.95
CA PHE A 309 -20.05 2.85 -12.90
C PHE A 309 -21.40 2.19 -13.26
N ARG A 310 -22.39 3.00 -13.69
CA ARG A 310 -23.69 2.46 -14.14
C ARG A 310 -23.54 1.55 -15.36
N MET A 311 -22.75 1.96 -16.35
CA MET A 311 -22.42 1.14 -17.51
C MET A 311 -21.85 -0.22 -17.11
N ALA A 312 -20.95 -0.27 -16.14
CA ALA A 312 -20.41 -1.54 -15.63
C ALA A 312 -21.51 -2.40 -15.00
N ARG A 313 -22.39 -1.81 -14.18
CA ARG A 313 -23.54 -2.53 -13.59
C ARG A 313 -24.50 -3.07 -14.66
N ASP A 314 -24.84 -2.25 -15.65
CA ASP A 314 -25.73 -2.63 -16.75
C ASP A 314 -25.17 -3.80 -17.59
N LEU A 315 -23.84 -3.88 -17.70
CA LEU A 315 -23.14 -5.00 -18.34
C LEU A 315 -22.93 -6.21 -17.42
N GLY A 316 -23.44 -6.15 -16.18
CA GLY A 316 -23.48 -7.29 -15.25
C GLY A 316 -22.23 -7.46 -14.39
N PHE A 317 -21.39 -6.44 -14.22
CA PHE A 317 -20.34 -6.50 -13.20
C PHE A 317 -20.95 -6.38 -11.80
N ASP A 318 -20.67 -7.34 -10.95
CA ASP A 318 -21.20 -7.48 -9.59
C ASP A 318 -20.11 -7.45 -8.52
N ASN A 319 -18.86 -7.12 -8.90
CA ASN A 319 -17.74 -6.88 -7.99
C ASN A 319 -16.92 -5.69 -8.50
N ILE A 320 -17.36 -4.49 -8.10
CA ILE A 320 -16.75 -3.22 -8.50
C ILE A 320 -16.15 -2.52 -7.28
N ASN A 321 -14.86 -2.29 -7.32
CA ASN A 321 -14.14 -1.51 -6.31
C ASN A 321 -14.03 -0.03 -6.71
N MET A 322 -14.03 0.85 -5.72
CA MET A 322 -13.72 2.27 -5.90
C MET A 322 -12.57 2.67 -4.97
N ASP A 323 -11.46 3.18 -5.53
CA ASP A 323 -10.37 3.74 -4.72
C ASP A 323 -10.60 5.22 -4.46
N LEU A 324 -10.38 5.61 -3.20
CA LEU A 324 -10.44 6.98 -2.70
C LEU A 324 -9.10 7.36 -2.05
N ILE A 325 -8.74 8.64 -2.11
CA ILE A 325 -7.55 9.17 -1.46
C ILE A 325 -7.97 10.28 -0.51
N ILE A 326 -7.64 10.14 0.76
CA ILE A 326 -7.84 11.15 1.79
C ILE A 326 -6.54 11.95 1.95
N GLY A 327 -6.69 13.27 2.08
CA GLY A 327 -5.55 14.19 2.14
C GLY A 327 -5.13 14.71 0.77
N LEU A 328 -5.99 14.64 -0.24
CA LEU A 328 -5.75 15.33 -1.52
C LEU A 328 -5.65 16.84 -1.30
N PRO A 329 -4.87 17.55 -2.12
CA PRO A 329 -4.71 18.99 -1.99
C PRO A 329 -6.06 19.72 -2.08
N GLU A 330 -6.25 20.74 -1.22
CA GLU A 330 -7.42 21.62 -1.15
C GLU A 330 -8.72 20.86 -0.80
N GLU A 331 -8.62 19.73 -0.12
CA GLU A 331 -9.77 19.02 0.44
C GLU A 331 -9.83 19.12 1.97
N ASP A 332 -11.03 19.24 2.49
CA ASP A 332 -11.36 19.20 3.91
C ASP A 332 -12.37 18.08 4.22
N ILE A 333 -12.87 18.05 5.47
CA ILE A 333 -13.78 16.99 5.92
C ILE A 333 -15.14 17.03 5.20
N ASP A 334 -15.61 18.20 4.77
CA ASP A 334 -16.88 18.32 4.07
C ASP A 334 -16.77 17.82 2.63
N ASP A 335 -15.60 17.98 2.00
CA ASP A 335 -15.29 17.39 0.69
C ASP A 335 -15.24 15.86 0.77
N VAL A 336 -14.60 15.32 1.82
CA VAL A 336 -14.59 13.87 2.09
C VAL A 336 -16.01 13.35 2.32
N ARG A 337 -16.83 14.08 3.10
CA ARG A 337 -18.24 13.75 3.34
C ARG A 337 -19.02 13.69 2.04
N SER A 338 -18.93 14.74 1.21
CA SER A 338 -19.60 14.82 -0.09
C SER A 338 -19.15 13.68 -1.03
N THR A 339 -17.87 13.35 -1.01
CA THR A 339 -17.33 12.21 -1.77
C THR A 339 -17.96 10.90 -1.31
N MET A 340 -17.98 10.63 0.01
CA MET A 340 -18.55 9.41 0.56
C MET A 340 -20.06 9.27 0.34
N GLU A 341 -20.82 10.37 0.38
CA GLU A 341 -22.24 10.39 0.05
C GLU A 341 -22.49 9.95 -1.40
N GLN A 342 -21.73 10.52 -2.34
CA GLN A 342 -21.85 10.15 -3.76
C GLN A 342 -21.40 8.72 -4.04
N VAL A 343 -20.37 8.22 -3.35
CA VAL A 343 -19.94 6.81 -3.44
C VAL A 343 -21.01 5.88 -2.88
N ARG A 344 -21.64 6.23 -1.76
CA ARG A 344 -22.75 5.46 -1.18
C ARG A 344 -23.94 5.36 -2.12
N GLU A 345 -24.29 6.42 -2.86
CA GLU A 345 -25.34 6.40 -3.88
C GLU A 345 -25.04 5.41 -5.02
N LEU A 346 -23.77 5.22 -5.37
CA LEU A 346 -23.34 4.27 -6.40
C LEU A 346 -23.35 2.82 -5.87
N ALA A 347 -23.28 2.61 -4.57
CA ALA A 347 -23.28 1.31 -3.91
C ALA A 347 -22.23 0.33 -4.50
N PRO A 348 -20.93 0.65 -4.41
CA PRO A 348 -19.87 -0.27 -4.84
C PRO A 348 -19.81 -1.50 -3.93
N ASP A 349 -19.26 -2.60 -4.45
CA ASP A 349 -19.07 -3.85 -3.69
C ASP A 349 -17.85 -3.77 -2.76
N SER A 350 -16.92 -2.88 -3.06
CA SER A 350 -15.77 -2.61 -2.21
C SER A 350 -15.29 -1.17 -2.40
N VAL A 351 -14.66 -0.63 -1.36
CA VAL A 351 -14.01 0.68 -1.36
C VAL A 351 -12.62 0.54 -0.75
N THR A 352 -11.62 1.09 -1.41
CA THR A 352 -10.28 1.20 -0.82
C THR A 352 -10.01 2.66 -0.48
N VAL A 353 -9.77 2.94 0.79
CA VAL A 353 -9.45 4.27 1.29
C VAL A 353 -7.95 4.37 1.50
N HIS A 354 -7.32 5.22 0.71
CA HIS A 354 -5.91 5.52 0.79
C HIS A 354 -5.67 6.83 1.53
N SER A 355 -4.67 6.87 2.39
CA SER A 355 -4.11 8.13 2.88
C SER A 355 -3.01 8.61 1.94
N LEU A 356 -3.05 9.87 1.54
CA LEU A 356 -2.07 10.42 0.62
C LEU A 356 -0.65 10.24 1.15
N ALA A 357 0.20 9.59 0.37
CA ALA A 357 1.63 9.44 0.64
C ALA A 357 2.45 10.12 -0.47
N ILE A 358 3.20 11.16 -0.10
CA ILE A 358 4.01 11.90 -1.06
C ILE A 358 5.36 11.22 -1.22
N LYS A 359 5.50 10.44 -2.30
CA LYS A 359 6.74 9.71 -2.61
C LYS A 359 7.68 10.54 -3.47
N ARG A 360 8.97 10.19 -3.46
CA ARG A 360 10.02 10.91 -4.20
C ARG A 360 9.72 11.05 -5.70
N ALA A 361 9.14 10.04 -6.33
CA ALA A 361 8.83 10.02 -7.75
C ALA A 361 7.52 10.75 -8.11
N ALA A 362 6.69 11.14 -7.14
CA ALA A 362 5.47 11.88 -7.41
C ALA A 362 5.77 13.32 -7.87
N ARG A 363 5.03 13.80 -8.88
CA ARG A 363 5.18 15.18 -9.39
C ARG A 363 4.98 16.23 -8.30
N LEU A 364 4.11 15.95 -7.32
CA LEU A 364 3.90 16.78 -6.14
C LEU A 364 5.20 17.01 -5.35
N ASN A 365 6.08 16.02 -5.30
CA ASN A 365 7.38 16.13 -4.64
C ASN A 365 8.47 16.67 -5.59
N ILE A 366 8.49 16.24 -6.85
CA ILE A 366 9.49 16.69 -7.84
C ILE A 366 9.38 18.21 -8.05
N PHE A 367 8.17 18.75 -8.07
CA PHE A 367 7.88 20.17 -8.27
C PHE A 367 7.38 20.83 -6.97
N LYS A 368 7.91 20.42 -5.80
CA LYS A 368 7.45 20.86 -4.48
C LYS A 368 7.33 22.38 -4.32
N GLU A 369 8.21 23.16 -4.93
CA GLU A 369 8.18 24.61 -4.88
C GLU A 369 6.92 25.20 -5.56
N ARG A 370 6.51 24.61 -6.68
CA ARG A 370 5.28 25.00 -7.40
C ARG A 370 4.01 24.71 -6.59
N TYR A 371 4.05 23.68 -5.74
CA TYR A 371 2.92 23.19 -4.97
C TYR A 371 3.04 23.47 -3.45
N ALA A 372 4.00 24.33 -3.07
CA ALA A 372 4.28 24.64 -1.66
C ALA A 372 3.10 25.30 -0.92
N ASN A 373 2.24 26.00 -1.64
CA ASN A 373 1.08 26.70 -1.06
C ASN A 373 -0.19 25.86 -1.00
N LEU A 374 -0.16 24.62 -1.51
CA LEU A 374 -1.33 23.74 -1.46
C LEU A 374 -1.56 23.26 -0.03
N LYS A 375 -2.80 23.41 0.43
CA LYS A 375 -3.22 22.90 1.74
C LYS A 375 -3.46 21.41 1.63
N ILE A 376 -2.71 20.62 2.38
CA ILE A 376 -2.87 19.16 2.48
C ILE A 376 -3.27 18.83 3.91
N GLN A 377 -4.45 18.25 4.09
CA GLN A 377 -4.98 17.87 5.40
C GLN A 377 -5.39 16.40 5.37
N ASN A 378 -4.84 15.63 6.29
CA ASN A 378 -5.33 14.28 6.58
C ASN A 378 -5.47 14.17 8.10
N THR A 379 -6.69 13.97 8.57
CA THR A 379 -7.03 13.96 10.01
C THR A 379 -7.67 12.63 10.38
N GLN A 380 -7.60 12.29 11.68
CA GLN A 380 -8.28 11.10 12.22
C GLN A 380 -9.78 11.16 11.92
N GLU A 381 -10.40 12.34 12.03
CA GLU A 381 -11.82 12.54 11.77
C GLU A 381 -12.23 12.19 10.33
N MET A 382 -11.37 12.55 9.33
CA MET A 382 -11.59 12.17 7.93
C MET A 382 -11.52 10.65 7.74
N ILE A 383 -10.55 9.98 8.36
CA ILE A 383 -10.41 8.52 8.30
C ILE A 383 -11.61 7.83 8.97
N ASP A 384 -12.01 8.29 10.15
CA ASP A 384 -13.16 7.72 10.87
C ASP A 384 -14.47 7.94 10.10
N LEU A 385 -14.60 9.07 9.42
CA LEU A 385 -15.75 9.35 8.55
C LEU A 385 -15.84 8.34 7.40
N THR A 386 -14.73 8.04 6.73
CA THR A 386 -14.73 7.04 5.65
C THR A 386 -15.07 5.64 6.16
N ALA A 387 -14.51 5.25 7.30
CA ALA A 387 -14.83 3.97 7.95
C ALA A 387 -16.31 3.86 8.32
N LYS A 388 -16.90 4.93 8.84
CA LYS A 388 -18.35 5.00 9.16
C LYS A 388 -19.20 4.77 7.90
N TYR A 389 -18.93 5.51 6.80
CA TYR A 389 -19.68 5.33 5.56
C TYR A 389 -19.49 3.94 4.94
N ALA A 390 -18.30 3.37 5.00
CA ALA A 390 -18.06 2.01 4.56
C ALA A 390 -18.96 1.01 5.31
N ARG A 391 -19.02 1.11 6.65
CA ARG A 391 -19.90 0.26 7.48
C ARG A 391 -21.39 0.51 7.21
N GLU A 392 -21.82 1.75 6.98
CA GLU A 392 -23.20 2.08 6.59
C GLU A 392 -23.57 1.45 5.22
N MET A 393 -22.61 1.23 4.34
CA MET A 393 -22.80 0.49 3.07
C MET A 393 -22.76 -1.04 3.27
N GLY A 394 -22.56 -1.56 4.48
CA GLY A 394 -22.39 -2.99 4.74
C GLY A 394 -21.03 -3.53 4.31
N LEU A 395 -20.03 -2.66 4.14
CA LEU A 395 -18.68 -3.05 3.79
C LEU A 395 -17.84 -3.21 5.07
N GLU A 396 -17.09 -4.31 5.13
CA GLU A 396 -16.24 -4.65 6.27
C GLU A 396 -14.76 -4.57 5.88
N PRO A 397 -13.87 -4.13 6.81
CA PRO A 397 -12.44 -4.08 6.52
C PRO A 397 -11.89 -5.49 6.33
N TYR A 398 -11.08 -5.68 5.29
CA TYR A 398 -10.54 -7.00 4.93
C TYR A 398 -9.03 -7.01 4.68
N TYR A 399 -8.39 -5.87 4.49
CA TYR A 399 -6.95 -5.70 4.50
C TYR A 399 -6.56 -4.30 4.92
N LEU A 400 -5.35 -4.16 5.47
CA LEU A 400 -4.83 -2.90 5.95
C LEU A 400 -3.33 -2.86 5.75
N TYR A 401 -2.84 -1.71 5.27
CA TYR A 401 -1.40 -1.45 5.22
C TYR A 401 -1.09 0.01 5.44
N ARG A 402 0.16 0.28 5.80
CA ARG A 402 0.68 1.65 5.95
C ARG A 402 1.83 1.88 4.99
N GLN A 403 2.12 3.12 4.71
CA GLN A 403 3.28 3.53 3.94
C GLN A 403 4.15 4.47 4.76
N LYS A 404 5.44 4.51 4.46
CA LYS A 404 6.33 5.54 5.03
C LYS A 404 5.95 6.90 4.43
N ASN A 405 6.06 7.96 5.24
CA ASN A 405 5.74 9.35 4.84
C ASN A 405 4.28 9.59 4.46
N MET A 406 3.34 8.93 5.12
CA MET A 406 1.92 9.22 4.98
C MET A 406 1.55 10.47 5.79
N ALA A 407 0.73 11.33 5.20
CA ALA A 407 0.15 12.45 5.91
C ALA A 407 -0.67 11.95 7.12
N GLY A 408 -0.37 12.47 8.33
CA GLY A 408 -1.06 12.05 9.56
C GLY A 408 -0.66 10.68 10.11
N ASN A 409 0.28 9.97 9.47
CA ASN A 409 0.72 8.63 9.89
C ASN A 409 -0.42 7.59 9.98
N PHE A 410 -1.45 7.75 9.13
CA PHE A 410 -2.62 6.87 9.07
C PHE A 410 -2.37 5.62 8.22
N GLU A 411 -3.41 4.84 8.03
CA GLU A 411 -3.41 3.60 7.26
C GLU A 411 -4.18 3.73 5.94
N ASN A 412 -4.00 2.74 5.09
CA ASN A 412 -4.86 2.43 3.95
C ASN A 412 -5.70 1.20 4.30
N VAL A 413 -7.00 1.25 4.08
CA VAL A 413 -7.92 0.17 4.41
C VAL A 413 -8.79 -0.18 3.22
N GLY A 414 -8.86 -1.47 2.88
CA GLY A 414 -9.86 -2.00 1.96
C GLY A 414 -11.08 -2.50 2.72
N TYR A 415 -12.25 -2.05 2.30
CA TYR A 415 -13.55 -2.46 2.80
C TYR A 415 -14.31 -3.17 1.69
N ALA A 416 -14.95 -4.30 1.99
CA ALA A 416 -15.69 -5.07 1.01
C ALA A 416 -16.95 -5.71 1.61
N ALA A 417 -17.97 -5.87 0.78
CA ALA A 417 -19.12 -6.70 1.10
C ALA A 417 -18.69 -8.17 1.23
N PRO A 418 -19.43 -9.01 1.96
CA PRO A 418 -19.16 -10.44 2.06
C PRO A 418 -18.98 -11.10 0.67
N GLY A 419 -17.88 -11.83 0.48
CA GLY A 419 -17.53 -12.51 -0.78
C GLY A 419 -17.03 -11.58 -1.91
N LYS A 420 -16.77 -10.28 -1.63
CA LYS A 420 -16.29 -9.30 -2.61
C LYS A 420 -14.89 -8.74 -2.30
N ALA A 421 -14.21 -9.28 -1.29
CA ALA A 421 -12.84 -8.89 -0.94
C ALA A 421 -11.86 -9.23 -2.07
N CYS A 422 -10.84 -8.39 -2.25
CA CYS A 422 -9.74 -8.66 -3.19
C CYS A 422 -8.70 -9.57 -2.52
N ILE A 423 -8.68 -10.82 -2.92
CA ILE A 423 -7.77 -11.84 -2.38
C ILE A 423 -6.32 -11.48 -2.70
N TYR A 424 -6.04 -11.03 -3.92
CA TYR A 424 -4.69 -10.61 -4.33
C TYR A 424 -4.12 -9.53 -3.41
N ASN A 425 -4.94 -8.56 -2.97
CA ASN A 425 -4.49 -7.50 -2.07
C ASN A 425 -4.02 -8.04 -0.72
N ILE A 426 -4.71 -9.05 -0.18
CA ILE A 426 -4.30 -9.73 1.06
C ILE A 426 -2.98 -10.48 0.84
N LEU A 427 -2.89 -11.28 -0.22
CA LEU A 427 -1.72 -12.10 -0.50
C LEU A 427 -0.44 -11.28 -0.68
N ILE A 428 -0.53 -10.13 -1.39
CA ILE A 428 0.64 -9.25 -1.58
C ILE A 428 1.03 -8.49 -0.32
N MET A 429 0.03 -8.10 0.52
CA MET A 429 0.29 -7.36 1.76
C MET A 429 0.85 -8.27 2.85
N GLU A 430 0.29 -9.46 3.02
CA GLU A 430 0.75 -10.42 4.01
C GLU A 430 2.04 -11.17 3.61
N GLU A 431 2.46 -11.04 2.34
CA GLU A 431 3.64 -11.71 1.78
C GLU A 431 3.64 -13.23 2.07
N LYS A 432 2.46 -13.85 2.02
CA LYS A 432 2.28 -15.27 2.28
C LYS A 432 2.42 -16.13 1.03
N GLN A 433 2.15 -15.58 -0.16
CA GLN A 433 2.19 -16.30 -1.42
C GLN A 433 3.26 -15.76 -2.37
N THR A 434 3.80 -16.64 -3.19
CA THR A 434 4.60 -16.25 -4.35
C THR A 434 3.75 -15.49 -5.36
N ILE A 435 4.21 -14.29 -5.75
CA ILE A 435 3.57 -13.47 -6.78
C ILE A 435 4.54 -13.36 -7.95
N VAL A 436 4.18 -13.96 -9.07
CA VAL A 436 4.95 -13.83 -10.31
C VAL A 436 4.39 -12.66 -11.09
N ALA A 437 5.26 -11.69 -11.39
CA ALA A 437 4.86 -10.44 -12.01
C ALA A 437 5.51 -10.27 -13.38
N CYS A 438 4.71 -9.94 -14.40
CA CYS A 438 5.13 -9.68 -15.78
C CYS A 438 4.85 -8.22 -16.16
N GLY A 439 5.68 -7.65 -17.02
CA GLY A 439 5.55 -6.26 -17.49
C GLY A 439 6.58 -5.30 -16.93
N ALA A 440 6.74 -4.14 -17.55
CA ALA A 440 7.69 -3.11 -17.17
C ALA A 440 7.43 -2.58 -15.76
N GLY A 441 8.49 -2.46 -14.95
CA GLY A 441 8.43 -1.94 -13.59
C GLY A 441 7.76 -2.85 -12.56
N THR A 442 7.47 -4.09 -12.91
CA THR A 442 6.90 -5.08 -12.00
C THR A 442 7.97 -5.79 -11.17
N THR A 443 7.56 -6.39 -10.06
CA THR A 443 8.45 -7.12 -9.16
C THR A 443 7.87 -8.49 -8.84
N THR A 444 8.52 -9.56 -9.27
CA THR A 444 8.24 -10.91 -8.81
C THR A 444 8.73 -11.07 -7.39
N LYS A 445 7.88 -11.60 -6.52
CA LYS A 445 8.18 -11.92 -5.12
C LYS A 445 8.04 -13.42 -4.91
N VAL A 446 9.09 -14.06 -4.45
CA VAL A 446 9.06 -15.47 -4.08
C VAL A 446 9.15 -15.59 -2.56
N THR A 447 8.19 -16.30 -1.98
CA THR A 447 8.15 -16.58 -0.55
C THR A 447 8.76 -17.95 -0.26
N PHE A 448 9.51 -18.02 0.83
CA PHE A 448 10.07 -19.25 1.39
C PHE A 448 9.59 -19.37 2.84
N PRO A 449 8.36 -19.89 3.06
CA PRO A 449 7.72 -19.88 4.38
C PRO A 449 8.54 -20.59 5.47
N ALA A 450 9.14 -21.73 5.14
CA ALA A 450 9.98 -22.50 6.08
C ALA A 450 11.21 -21.71 6.59
N GLU A 451 11.72 -20.77 5.79
CA GLU A 451 12.87 -19.95 6.13
C GLU A 451 12.48 -18.55 6.61
N ASN A 452 11.18 -18.23 6.64
CA ASN A 452 10.65 -16.88 6.86
C ASN A 452 11.36 -15.83 5.99
N ARG A 453 11.62 -16.17 4.73
CA ARG A 453 12.42 -15.40 3.76
C ARG A 453 11.60 -15.05 2.54
N LEU A 454 11.86 -13.86 1.98
CA LEU A 454 11.29 -13.40 0.73
C LEU A 454 12.40 -12.85 -0.17
N GLU A 455 12.37 -13.28 -1.42
CA GLU A 455 13.28 -12.76 -2.46
C GLU A 455 12.52 -12.08 -3.59
N ARG A 456 13.20 -11.20 -4.32
CA ARG A 456 12.60 -10.38 -5.38
C ARG A 456 13.43 -10.43 -6.65
N ALA A 457 12.73 -10.40 -7.80
CA ALA A 457 13.31 -10.12 -9.11
C ALA A 457 12.51 -8.99 -9.75
N GLU A 458 13.22 -7.92 -10.13
CA GLU A 458 12.59 -6.70 -10.64
C GLU A 458 12.80 -6.59 -12.16
N ASN A 459 11.73 -6.25 -12.86
CA ASN A 459 11.80 -5.79 -14.24
C ASN A 459 12.21 -4.31 -14.29
N VAL A 460 12.90 -3.92 -15.34
CA VAL A 460 13.23 -2.51 -15.58
C VAL A 460 11.95 -1.68 -15.70
N LYS A 461 12.00 -0.45 -15.21
CA LYS A 461 10.84 0.45 -15.21
C LYS A 461 10.57 1.07 -16.57
N ASP A 462 11.64 1.39 -17.30
CA ASP A 462 11.53 2.01 -18.61
C ASP A 462 10.99 1.04 -19.65
N VAL A 463 9.92 1.44 -20.35
CA VAL A 463 9.19 0.60 -21.31
C VAL A 463 10.06 0.24 -22.51
N ALA A 464 10.88 1.16 -23.04
CA ALA A 464 11.77 0.86 -24.16
C ALA A 464 12.83 -0.16 -23.74
N SER A 465 13.45 0.05 -22.60
CA SER A 465 14.42 -0.89 -22.01
C SER A 465 13.80 -2.27 -21.73
N TYR A 466 12.55 -2.32 -21.31
CA TYR A 466 11.82 -3.58 -21.09
C TYR A 466 11.66 -4.36 -22.41
N ILE A 467 11.23 -3.68 -23.47
CA ILE A 467 11.07 -4.28 -24.80
C ILE A 467 12.41 -4.81 -25.32
N GLU A 468 13.45 -3.99 -25.27
CA GLU A 468 14.78 -4.35 -25.79
C GLU A 468 15.47 -5.45 -24.99
N ARG A 469 15.22 -5.52 -23.68
CA ARG A 469 15.92 -6.40 -22.73
C ARG A 469 15.01 -7.48 -22.16
N ILE A 470 13.98 -7.90 -22.89
CA ILE A 470 13.00 -8.87 -22.38
C ILE A 470 13.67 -10.19 -21.98
N ASP A 471 14.66 -10.66 -22.72
CA ASP A 471 15.40 -11.88 -22.40
C ASP A 471 16.13 -11.77 -21.05
N GLU A 472 16.71 -10.60 -20.75
CA GLU A 472 17.32 -10.36 -19.44
C GLU A 472 16.26 -10.36 -18.32
N MET A 473 15.05 -9.85 -18.55
CA MET A 473 13.97 -9.90 -17.54
C MET A 473 13.57 -11.35 -17.25
N ILE A 474 13.51 -12.17 -18.28
CA ILE A 474 13.27 -13.62 -18.17
C ILE A 474 14.42 -14.28 -17.39
N ASP A 475 15.68 -13.99 -17.71
CA ASP A 475 16.86 -14.54 -17.01
C ASP A 475 16.87 -14.19 -15.51
N ARG A 476 16.45 -12.96 -15.15
CA ARG A 476 16.33 -12.54 -13.74
C ARG A 476 15.28 -13.39 -13.00
N LYS A 477 14.14 -13.66 -13.65
CA LYS A 477 13.10 -14.53 -13.11
C LYS A 477 13.55 -15.98 -13.02
N GLU A 478 14.24 -16.49 -14.03
CA GLU A 478 14.79 -17.86 -14.03
C GLU A 478 15.68 -18.08 -12.80
N LYS A 479 16.60 -17.16 -12.50
CA LYS A 479 17.49 -17.23 -11.34
C LYS A 479 16.73 -17.27 -10.01
N LEU A 480 15.57 -16.62 -9.94
CA LEU A 480 14.77 -16.59 -8.73
C LEU A 480 13.81 -17.79 -8.65
N LEU A 481 13.04 -18.05 -9.72
CA LEU A 481 12.02 -19.10 -9.75
C LEU A 481 12.62 -20.51 -9.71
N SER A 482 13.87 -20.70 -10.16
CA SER A 482 14.58 -21.98 -10.04
C SER A 482 14.88 -22.39 -8.60
N LYS A 483 14.69 -21.49 -7.63
CA LYS A 483 14.79 -21.79 -6.19
C LYS A 483 13.50 -22.37 -5.62
N LEU A 484 12.40 -22.31 -6.37
CA LEU A 484 11.13 -22.96 -6.04
C LEU A 484 11.24 -24.44 -6.46
N VAL A 485 11.72 -25.28 -5.58
CA VAL A 485 11.83 -26.73 -5.80
C VAL A 485 10.50 -27.41 -5.55
#